data_d6e689ec22dd8e21b8fdc62289ed01c5
#
_entry.id   d6e689ec22dd8e21b8fdc62289ed01c5
#
_cell.length_a   1.000
_cell.length_b   1.000
_cell.length_c   1.000
_cell.angle_alpha   90.00
_cell.angle_beta   90.00
_cell.angle_gamma   90.00
#
_symmetry.space_group_name_H-M   'P 1'
#
loop_
_entity.id
_entity.type
_entity.pdbx_description
1 polymer ?
#
loop_
_entity_poly.entity_id
_entity_poly.type
_entity_poly.pdbx_seq_one_letter_code
_entity_poly.pdbx_strand_id
1 'polypeptide(L)'
;MKLGKIIGAIALILLLAVVGGVIFLRVTGGSLTNPFSPPPPEAAAVLAEYRAPEGEASSPEGQTLLRAALETRRWEPAGEPVQEGKTARQSVSVTVLDAEKLGAALNGVLYTAMEERVAAATRAGEIYEDGSYRPALLRESFRGCLEALLREPGVYTSTTALSLELVWQDRQWQVTNREELDRALQDGGALPADEAAERLYQEAAAALPYLPLHYTIAETALAGPVADPSHYGETDDPAVIEALLQRPEAQALIDGQTLCWNAQIARFPNTPIRYYLDETLLVLVWQEVEAHAVGTFSEVFVADGSQLRRKIAGDTPFDFNFETTSQFAQDTNAVLALGGDFYHHGRACGISVYQREICRFEPETCDVCYITPDGDLLFSYRGQFTSEDEARQFIADNDVLFSLVFGPALIDNGVDVTPESYAWGEVNDTYARSALGLLGRHHYLTMNINCGQGEFYYLATLRQAADAMVKRGCLKAYTLDGGQTATTVFGGQLINPVQFGWEKPISDVIYFATALPNG
;
A
#
# COMPACT_ATOMS: atom_id res chain seq x y z
N MET A 1 -103.00 -40.45 5.99
CA MET A 1 -102.27 -40.75 7.26
C MET A 1 -100.91 -41.47 7.08
N LYS A 2 -100.48 -41.84 5.85
CA LYS A 2 -99.20 -42.57 5.65
C LYS A 2 -98.01 -41.70 5.25
N LEU A 3 -98.23 -40.51 4.65
CA LEU A 3 -97.11 -39.67 4.17
C LEU A 3 -96.41 -38.92 5.31
N GLY A 4 -97.14 -38.42 6.31
CA GLY A 4 -96.56 -37.72 7.48
C GLY A 4 -95.68 -38.60 8.37
N LYS A 5 -95.96 -39.90 8.44
CA LYS A 5 -95.13 -40.86 9.20
C LYS A 5 -93.78 -41.17 8.49
N ILE A 6 -93.78 -41.16 7.16
CA ILE A 6 -92.57 -41.36 6.36
C ILE A 6 -91.65 -40.12 6.41
N ILE A 7 -92.20 -38.91 6.33
CA ILE A 7 -91.44 -37.68 6.47
C ILE A 7 -90.87 -37.53 7.86
N GLY A 8 -91.66 -37.92 8.91
CA GLY A 8 -91.15 -37.89 10.27
C GLY A 8 -90.02 -38.91 10.53
N ALA A 9 -90.11 -40.12 9.90
CA ALA A 9 -89.03 -41.11 10.02
C ALA A 9 -87.74 -40.68 9.29
N ILE A 10 -87.85 -40.08 8.12
CA ILE A 10 -86.72 -39.59 7.39
C ILE A 10 -86.02 -38.39 8.15
N ALA A 11 -86.84 -37.48 8.70
CA ALA A 11 -86.31 -36.38 9.51
C ALA A 11 -85.64 -36.89 10.79
N LEU A 12 -86.19 -37.96 11.44
CA LEU A 12 -85.56 -38.54 12.61
C LEU A 12 -84.28 -39.31 12.29
N ILE A 13 -84.21 -40.00 11.15
CA ILE A 13 -82.99 -40.67 10.68
C ILE A 13 -81.89 -39.62 10.32
N LEU A 14 -82.25 -38.55 9.66
CA LEU A 14 -81.35 -37.47 9.39
C LEU A 14 -80.85 -36.75 10.67
N LEU A 15 -81.75 -36.54 11.63
CA LEU A 15 -81.38 -35.96 12.92
C LEU A 15 -80.46 -36.90 13.74
N LEU A 16 -80.75 -38.19 13.74
CA LEU A 16 -79.91 -39.19 14.39
C LEU A 16 -78.55 -39.35 13.71
N ALA A 17 -78.50 -39.26 12.40
CA ALA A 17 -77.23 -39.25 11.66
C ALA A 17 -76.36 -37.99 11.97
N VAL A 18 -77.01 -36.83 12.07
CA VAL A 18 -76.31 -35.56 12.46
C VAL A 18 -75.87 -35.62 13.94
N VAL A 19 -76.78 -36.09 14.85
CA VAL A 19 -76.46 -36.23 16.29
C VAL A 19 -75.43 -37.33 16.50
N GLY A 20 -75.53 -38.46 15.81
CA GLY A 20 -74.51 -39.51 15.84
C GLY A 20 -73.17 -39.08 15.32
N GLY A 21 -73.15 -38.31 14.25
CA GLY A 21 -71.92 -37.69 13.70
C GLY A 21 -71.26 -36.68 14.65
N VAL A 22 -72.07 -35.84 15.30
CA VAL A 22 -71.60 -34.90 16.31
C VAL A 22 -71.09 -35.60 17.58
N ILE A 23 -71.76 -36.68 18.02
CA ILE A 23 -71.30 -37.45 19.19
C ILE A 23 -70.03 -38.24 18.85
N PHE A 24 -69.92 -38.80 17.66
CA PHE A 24 -68.73 -39.52 17.20
C PHE A 24 -67.53 -38.59 17.12
N LEU A 25 -67.71 -37.39 16.58
CA LEU A 25 -66.63 -36.33 16.54
C LEU A 25 -66.24 -35.84 17.94
N ARG A 26 -67.19 -35.75 18.88
CA ARG A 26 -66.89 -35.34 20.28
C ARG A 26 -66.16 -36.47 21.06
N VAL A 27 -66.40 -37.72 20.75
CA VAL A 27 -65.76 -38.88 21.40
C VAL A 27 -64.35 -39.13 20.82
N THR A 28 -64.16 -38.85 19.53
CA THR A 28 -62.86 -39.03 18.84
C THR A 28 -61.91 -37.82 18.88
N GLY A 29 -62.37 -36.70 19.48
CA GLY A 29 -61.50 -35.49 19.56
C GLY A 29 -61.27 -34.82 18.21
N GLY A 30 -61.97 -35.20 17.15
CA GLY A 30 -61.87 -34.64 15.83
C GLY A 30 -62.54 -33.25 15.73
N SER A 31 -61.86 -32.26 15.27
CA SER A 31 -62.40 -30.94 14.88
C SER A 31 -63.41 -31.15 13.75
N LEU A 32 -64.62 -30.49 13.81
CA LEU A 32 -65.54 -30.42 12.69
C LEU A 32 -64.93 -29.62 11.55
N THR A 33 -64.13 -30.23 10.71
CA THR A 33 -63.70 -29.63 9.45
C THR A 33 -64.90 -29.61 8.50
N ASN A 34 -65.25 -28.42 8.02
CA ASN A 34 -66.25 -28.25 6.97
C ASN A 34 -65.78 -29.09 5.75
N PRO A 35 -66.57 -30.11 5.30
CA PRO A 35 -66.15 -30.96 4.19
C PRO A 35 -65.98 -30.23 2.87
N PHE A 36 -66.31 -28.95 2.83
CA PHE A 36 -66.08 -28.04 1.71
C PHE A 36 -64.90 -27.09 1.96
N SER A 37 -64.23 -27.17 3.13
CA SER A 37 -63.01 -26.39 3.40
C SER A 37 -61.81 -27.08 2.74
N PRO A 38 -60.89 -26.30 2.12
CA PRO A 38 -59.67 -26.86 1.59
C PRO A 38 -58.84 -27.50 2.71
N PRO A 39 -58.10 -28.59 2.42
CA PRO A 39 -57.17 -29.16 3.38
C PRO A 39 -56.12 -28.11 3.74
N PRO A 40 -55.49 -28.19 4.92
CA PRO A 40 -54.37 -27.30 5.23
C PRO A 40 -53.30 -27.36 4.12
N PRO A 41 -52.69 -26.24 3.74
CA PRO A 41 -51.63 -26.26 2.75
C PRO A 41 -50.46 -27.07 3.31
N GLU A 42 -50.01 -28.07 2.58
CA GLU A 42 -48.72 -28.71 2.83
C GLU A 42 -47.64 -27.84 2.21
N ALA A 43 -47.05 -26.98 3.00
CA ALA A 43 -46.09 -25.98 2.55
C ALA A 43 -44.94 -26.58 1.73
N ALA A 44 -44.42 -27.73 2.14
CA ALA A 44 -43.39 -28.45 1.41
C ALA A 44 -43.86 -28.92 0.02
N ALA A 45 -45.13 -29.36 -0.13
CA ALA A 45 -45.65 -29.79 -1.41
C ALA A 45 -45.87 -28.64 -2.38
N VAL A 46 -46.36 -27.47 -1.88
CA VAL A 46 -46.55 -26.27 -2.69
C VAL A 46 -45.22 -25.73 -3.20
N LEU A 47 -44.20 -25.75 -2.35
CA LEU A 47 -42.85 -25.29 -2.72
C LEU A 47 -42.06 -26.29 -3.57
N ALA A 48 -42.39 -27.59 -3.50
CA ALA A 48 -41.73 -28.63 -4.32
C ALA A 48 -42.02 -28.47 -5.84
N GLU A 49 -43.18 -27.89 -6.19
CA GLU A 49 -43.53 -27.62 -7.59
C GLU A 49 -42.93 -26.31 -8.14
N TYR A 50 -42.41 -25.46 -7.26
CA TYR A 50 -41.81 -24.21 -7.68
C TYR A 50 -40.47 -24.47 -8.40
N ARG A 51 -40.30 -23.83 -9.56
CA ARG A 51 -39.05 -23.80 -10.35
C ARG A 51 -38.57 -22.40 -10.39
N ALA A 52 -37.42 -22.13 -9.70
CA ALA A 52 -36.77 -20.84 -9.76
C ALA A 52 -36.14 -20.64 -11.14
N PRO A 53 -36.05 -19.39 -11.64
CA PRO A 53 -35.37 -19.09 -12.89
C PRO A 53 -33.92 -19.62 -12.86
N GLU A 54 -33.53 -20.31 -13.96
CA GLU A 54 -32.17 -20.78 -14.16
C GLU A 54 -31.33 -19.65 -14.70
N GLY A 55 -30.67 -18.84 -14.37
CA GLY A 55 -29.90 -17.77 -15.03
C GLY A 55 -28.99 -18.31 -16.14
N GLU A 56 -28.46 -17.40 -16.93
CA GLU A 56 -27.45 -17.70 -17.95
C GLU A 56 -26.19 -16.88 -17.64
N ALA A 57 -25.03 -17.42 -17.99
CA ALA A 57 -23.75 -16.72 -17.90
C ALA A 57 -22.84 -17.12 -19.07
N SER A 58 -22.17 -16.14 -19.63
CA SER A 58 -21.27 -16.28 -20.80
C SER A 58 -19.80 -16.18 -20.42
N SER A 59 -19.47 -15.33 -19.45
CA SER A 59 -18.08 -15.17 -18.96
C SER A 59 -17.67 -16.34 -18.03
N PRO A 60 -16.40 -16.70 -17.99
CA PRO A 60 -15.91 -17.74 -17.07
C PRO A 60 -16.20 -17.43 -15.60
N GLU A 61 -16.06 -16.17 -15.20
CA GLU A 61 -16.34 -15.68 -13.86
C GLU A 61 -17.85 -15.73 -13.56
N GLY A 62 -18.67 -15.31 -14.53
CA GLY A 62 -20.13 -15.41 -14.45
C GLY A 62 -20.60 -16.86 -14.33
N GLN A 63 -20.04 -17.78 -15.10
CA GLN A 63 -20.37 -19.22 -15.01
C GLN A 63 -20.03 -19.81 -13.64
N THR A 64 -18.88 -19.40 -13.06
CA THR A 64 -18.48 -19.83 -11.72
C THR A 64 -19.44 -19.29 -10.67
N LEU A 65 -19.82 -18.01 -10.77
CA LEU A 65 -20.77 -17.36 -9.86
C LEU A 65 -22.18 -17.95 -9.99
N LEU A 66 -22.65 -18.18 -11.22
CA LEU A 66 -23.95 -18.80 -11.49
C LEU A 66 -24.06 -20.19 -10.85
N ARG A 67 -23.06 -21.04 -11.06
CA ARG A 67 -23.02 -22.38 -10.45
C ARG A 67 -23.12 -22.29 -8.93
N ALA A 68 -22.34 -21.44 -8.29
CA ALA A 68 -22.37 -21.25 -6.84
C ALA A 68 -23.72 -20.70 -6.34
N ALA A 69 -24.32 -19.75 -7.08
CA ALA A 69 -25.63 -19.20 -6.77
C ALA A 69 -26.72 -20.26 -6.86
N LEU A 70 -26.66 -21.12 -7.88
CA LEU A 70 -27.64 -22.24 -8.03
C LEU A 70 -27.43 -23.31 -6.95
N GLU A 71 -26.20 -23.61 -6.58
CA GLU A 71 -25.87 -24.60 -5.54
C GLU A 71 -26.30 -24.16 -4.15
N THR A 72 -26.18 -22.87 -3.82
CA THR A 72 -26.50 -22.32 -2.50
C THR A 72 -27.96 -21.94 -2.34
N ARG A 73 -28.68 -21.75 -3.44
CA ARG A 73 -30.05 -21.28 -3.46
C ARG A 73 -31.01 -22.31 -2.84
N ARG A 74 -31.69 -21.93 -1.77
CA ARG A 74 -32.64 -22.77 -1.04
C ARG A 74 -33.84 -21.95 -0.59
N TRP A 75 -34.97 -22.60 -0.49
CA TRP A 75 -36.17 -22.06 0.14
C TRP A 75 -36.86 -23.17 0.95
N GLU A 76 -37.13 -22.87 2.18
CA GLU A 76 -37.71 -23.85 3.11
C GLU A 76 -38.87 -23.22 3.88
N PRO A 77 -39.96 -23.98 4.17
CA PRO A 77 -41.03 -23.49 5.05
C PRO A 77 -40.49 -23.15 6.42
N ALA A 78 -40.88 -21.98 6.95
CA ALA A 78 -40.54 -21.50 8.29
C ALA A 78 -41.82 -21.42 9.13
N GLY A 79 -42.10 -22.47 9.90
CA GLY A 79 -43.29 -22.57 10.72
C GLY A 79 -44.53 -23.14 9.99
N GLU A 80 -45.64 -23.27 10.71
CA GLU A 80 -46.91 -23.77 10.19
C GLU A 80 -47.64 -22.70 9.38
N PRO A 81 -48.32 -23.06 8.29
CA PRO A 81 -49.13 -22.12 7.53
C PRO A 81 -50.34 -21.61 8.31
N VAL A 82 -50.63 -20.33 8.17
CA VAL A 82 -51.85 -19.72 8.76
C VAL A 82 -52.91 -19.67 7.69
N GLN A 83 -53.96 -20.51 7.84
CA GLN A 83 -55.05 -20.63 6.88
C GLN A 83 -56.30 -19.85 7.33
N GLU A 84 -56.86 -19.06 6.41
CA GLU A 84 -58.14 -18.36 6.57
C GLU A 84 -59.08 -18.72 5.39
N GLY A 85 -59.87 -19.76 5.56
CA GLY A 85 -60.80 -20.23 4.52
C GLY A 85 -60.09 -20.78 3.28
N LYS A 86 -60.15 -20.06 2.15
CA LYS A 86 -59.51 -20.43 0.90
C LYS A 86 -58.18 -19.69 0.67
N THR A 87 -57.70 -18.94 1.64
CA THR A 87 -56.41 -18.26 1.61
C THR A 87 -55.53 -18.77 2.75
N ALA A 88 -54.23 -18.74 2.55
CA ALA A 88 -53.28 -19.04 3.60
C ALA A 88 -52.01 -18.23 3.44
N ARG A 89 -51.28 -18.04 4.53
CA ARG A 89 -49.94 -17.44 4.53
C ARG A 89 -48.92 -18.46 5.02
N GLN A 90 -47.83 -18.58 4.31
CA GLN A 90 -46.71 -19.44 4.67
C GLN A 90 -45.44 -18.61 4.76
N SER A 91 -44.80 -18.58 5.93
CA SER A 91 -43.44 -18.05 6.05
C SER A 91 -42.46 -19.02 5.40
N VAL A 92 -41.48 -18.46 4.66
CA VAL A 92 -40.43 -19.20 3.96
C VAL A 92 -39.09 -18.55 4.27
N SER A 93 -38.09 -19.34 4.59
CA SER A 93 -36.71 -18.94 4.64
C SER A 93 -36.08 -19.09 3.27
N VAL A 94 -35.57 -18.00 2.70
CA VAL A 94 -34.89 -18.00 1.40
C VAL A 94 -33.41 -17.74 1.65
N THR A 95 -32.57 -18.68 1.24
CA THR A 95 -31.11 -18.57 1.33
C THR A 95 -30.55 -18.43 -0.06
N VAL A 96 -29.70 -17.44 -0.25
CA VAL A 96 -29.05 -17.11 -1.52
C VAL A 96 -27.56 -16.80 -1.33
N LEU A 97 -26.78 -16.92 -2.40
CA LEU A 97 -25.41 -16.44 -2.42
C LEU A 97 -25.42 -14.91 -2.26
N ASP A 98 -24.64 -14.41 -1.33
CA ASP A 98 -24.54 -13.00 -0.95
C ASP A 98 -23.29 -12.41 -1.60
N ALA A 99 -23.48 -11.62 -2.63
CA ALA A 99 -22.38 -11.01 -3.38
C ALA A 99 -21.59 -9.98 -2.56
N GLU A 100 -22.20 -9.31 -1.58
CA GLU A 100 -21.50 -8.33 -0.72
C GLU A 100 -20.53 -9.06 0.23
N LYS A 101 -20.97 -10.15 0.86
CA LYS A 101 -20.07 -10.98 1.68
C LYS A 101 -18.94 -11.59 0.87
N LEU A 102 -19.25 -12.06 -0.34
CA LEU A 102 -18.25 -12.60 -1.26
C LEU A 102 -17.24 -11.52 -1.68
N GLY A 103 -17.71 -10.32 -2.01
CA GLY A 103 -16.86 -9.18 -2.38
C GLY A 103 -15.91 -8.77 -1.27
N ALA A 104 -16.40 -8.73 -0.02
CA ALA A 104 -15.55 -8.43 1.13
C ALA A 104 -14.42 -9.47 1.32
N ALA A 105 -14.71 -10.77 1.09
CA ALA A 105 -13.70 -11.81 1.14
C ALA A 105 -12.72 -11.75 -0.05
N LEU A 106 -13.23 -11.44 -1.26
CA LEU A 106 -12.43 -11.30 -2.47
C LEU A 106 -11.35 -10.24 -2.33
N ASN A 107 -11.66 -9.09 -1.72
CA ASN A 107 -10.70 -8.01 -1.53
C ASN A 107 -9.44 -8.49 -0.78
N GLY A 108 -9.62 -9.24 0.32
CA GLY A 108 -8.49 -9.77 1.09
C GLY A 108 -7.68 -10.83 0.35
N VAL A 109 -8.37 -11.78 -0.29
CA VAL A 109 -7.70 -12.89 -1.00
C VAL A 109 -7.00 -12.39 -2.27
N LEU A 110 -7.60 -11.44 -2.99
CA LEU A 110 -6.97 -10.82 -4.17
C LEU A 110 -5.74 -10.01 -3.78
N TYR A 111 -5.81 -9.25 -2.68
CA TYR A 111 -4.64 -8.54 -2.15
C TYR A 111 -3.47 -9.50 -1.90
N THR A 112 -3.70 -10.59 -1.15
CA THR A 112 -2.65 -11.58 -0.86
C THR A 112 -2.11 -12.25 -2.14
N ALA A 113 -2.98 -12.61 -3.08
CA ALA A 113 -2.57 -13.21 -4.34
C ALA A 113 -1.73 -12.26 -5.20
N MET A 114 -2.06 -10.97 -5.20
CA MET A 114 -1.27 -9.96 -5.92
C MET A 114 0.04 -9.65 -5.20
N GLU A 115 0.06 -9.61 -3.86
CA GLU A 115 1.28 -9.47 -3.07
C GLU A 115 2.28 -10.60 -3.36
N GLU A 116 1.82 -11.86 -3.42
CA GLU A 116 2.66 -13.00 -3.81
C GLU A 116 3.19 -12.88 -5.23
N ARG A 117 2.37 -12.39 -6.18
CA ARG A 117 2.82 -12.18 -7.58
C ARG A 117 3.84 -11.06 -7.68
N VAL A 118 3.65 -9.96 -6.96
CA VAL A 118 4.60 -8.83 -6.90
C VAL A 118 5.92 -9.30 -6.28
N ALA A 119 5.87 -10.05 -5.17
CA ALA A 119 7.08 -10.60 -4.54
C ALA A 119 7.86 -11.59 -5.42
N ALA A 120 7.18 -12.28 -6.32
CA ALA A 120 7.81 -13.22 -7.26
C ALA A 120 8.30 -12.57 -8.55
N ALA A 121 7.87 -11.35 -8.87
CA ALA A 121 8.22 -10.66 -10.09
C ALA A 121 9.67 -10.19 -10.09
N THR A 122 10.33 -10.29 -11.23
CA THR A 122 11.70 -9.83 -11.42
C THR A 122 11.76 -8.49 -12.16
N ARG A 123 10.66 -8.06 -12.76
CA ARG A 123 10.53 -6.80 -13.52
C ARG A 123 9.16 -6.19 -13.33
N ALA A 124 9.11 -4.86 -13.23
CA ALA A 124 7.85 -4.12 -13.11
C ALA A 124 6.87 -4.42 -14.25
N GLY A 125 7.35 -4.52 -15.48
CA GLY A 125 6.53 -4.86 -16.65
C GLY A 125 5.84 -6.23 -16.62
N GLU A 126 6.19 -7.12 -15.70
CA GLU A 126 5.45 -8.37 -15.47
C GLU A 126 4.13 -8.11 -14.73
N ILE A 127 4.08 -7.09 -13.89
CA ILE A 127 2.97 -6.74 -13.01
C ILE A 127 2.23 -5.49 -13.50
N TYR A 128 2.96 -4.46 -13.92
CA TYR A 128 2.43 -3.13 -14.23
C TYR A 128 2.53 -2.77 -15.70
N GLU A 129 1.62 -1.93 -16.15
CA GLU A 129 1.59 -1.30 -17.45
C GLU A 129 1.01 0.11 -17.25
N ASP A 130 1.76 1.16 -17.64
CA ASP A 130 1.38 2.57 -17.46
C ASP A 130 0.99 2.93 -16.00
N GLY A 131 1.74 2.43 -15.01
CA GLY A 131 1.52 2.68 -13.59
C GLY A 131 0.31 1.96 -12.97
N SER A 132 -0.36 1.09 -13.73
CA SER A 132 -1.50 0.28 -13.27
C SER A 132 -1.19 -1.21 -13.38
N TYR A 133 -1.89 -2.04 -12.60
CA TYR A 133 -1.80 -3.49 -12.78
C TYR A 133 -2.19 -3.88 -14.20
N ARG A 134 -1.44 -4.80 -14.81
CA ARG A 134 -1.76 -5.36 -16.13
C ARG A 134 -3.16 -5.99 -16.11
N PRO A 135 -4.11 -5.53 -16.95
CA PRO A 135 -5.51 -5.98 -16.87
C PRO A 135 -5.67 -7.51 -16.99
N ALA A 136 -4.87 -8.14 -17.84
CA ALA A 136 -4.93 -9.59 -18.03
C ALA A 136 -4.48 -10.35 -16.77
N LEU A 137 -3.41 -9.90 -16.12
CA LEU A 137 -2.88 -10.47 -14.87
C LEU A 137 -3.88 -10.33 -13.72
N LEU A 138 -4.43 -9.12 -13.56
CA LEU A 138 -5.39 -8.83 -12.50
C LEU A 138 -6.66 -9.66 -12.66
N ARG A 139 -7.18 -9.79 -13.89
CA ARG A 139 -8.37 -10.59 -14.17
C ARG A 139 -8.12 -12.09 -13.97
N GLU A 140 -6.95 -12.59 -14.33
CA GLU A 140 -6.55 -13.98 -14.05
C GLU A 140 -6.49 -14.25 -12.55
N SER A 141 -5.86 -13.34 -11.78
CA SER A 141 -5.77 -13.45 -10.33
C SER A 141 -7.14 -13.39 -9.66
N PHE A 142 -7.99 -12.45 -10.07
CA PHE A 142 -9.38 -12.36 -9.61
C PHE A 142 -10.15 -13.65 -9.86
N ARG A 143 -10.07 -14.22 -11.06
CA ARG A 143 -10.73 -15.49 -11.39
C ARG A 143 -10.28 -16.63 -10.48
N GLY A 144 -8.97 -16.77 -10.28
CA GLY A 144 -8.42 -17.78 -9.38
C GLY A 144 -8.92 -17.62 -7.93
N CYS A 145 -8.98 -16.39 -7.44
CA CYS A 145 -9.53 -16.08 -6.11
C CYS A 145 -11.02 -16.39 -6.01
N LEU A 146 -11.81 -16.00 -7.01
CA LEU A 146 -13.24 -16.29 -7.07
C LEU A 146 -13.50 -17.79 -7.07
N GLU A 147 -12.80 -18.56 -7.89
CA GLU A 147 -12.90 -20.01 -7.94
C GLU A 147 -12.49 -20.67 -6.61
N ALA A 148 -11.47 -20.15 -5.95
CA ALA A 148 -11.01 -20.66 -4.65
C ALA A 148 -12.06 -20.45 -3.56
N LEU A 149 -12.63 -19.26 -3.45
CA LEU A 149 -13.67 -18.95 -2.46
C LEU A 149 -14.95 -19.74 -2.71
N LEU A 150 -15.33 -19.89 -3.97
CA LEU A 150 -16.56 -20.59 -4.34
C LEU A 150 -16.43 -22.13 -4.39
N ARG A 151 -15.34 -22.70 -3.88
CA ARG A 151 -15.28 -24.14 -3.54
C ARG A 151 -16.19 -24.47 -2.36
N GLU A 152 -16.43 -23.52 -1.47
CA GLU A 152 -17.33 -23.63 -0.33
C GLU A 152 -18.34 -22.45 -0.34
N PRO A 153 -19.24 -22.38 -1.35
CA PRO A 153 -20.09 -21.22 -1.56
C PRO A 153 -21.09 -20.99 -0.42
N GLY A 154 -21.39 -22.02 0.37
CA GLY A 154 -22.28 -21.94 1.54
C GLY A 154 -21.81 -20.97 2.63
N VAL A 155 -20.52 -20.63 2.66
CA VAL A 155 -19.95 -19.63 3.58
C VAL A 155 -20.44 -18.20 3.25
N TYR A 156 -20.72 -17.95 1.98
CA TYR A 156 -21.07 -16.61 1.48
C TYR A 156 -22.57 -16.51 1.19
N THR A 157 -23.41 -16.97 2.11
CA THR A 157 -24.85 -16.92 1.94
C THR A 157 -25.52 -15.95 2.91
N SER A 158 -26.66 -15.43 2.51
CA SER A 158 -27.61 -14.74 3.38
C SER A 158 -28.95 -15.43 3.36
N THR A 159 -29.70 -15.32 4.48
CA THR A 159 -31.03 -15.90 4.62
C THR A 159 -31.99 -14.80 5.00
N THR A 160 -33.08 -14.69 4.23
CA THR A 160 -34.18 -13.77 4.47
C THR A 160 -35.49 -14.52 4.68
N ALA A 161 -36.39 -13.95 5.47
CA ALA A 161 -37.72 -14.48 5.65
C ALA A 161 -38.70 -13.78 4.69
N LEU A 162 -39.52 -14.57 4.00
CA LEU A 162 -40.56 -14.11 3.09
C LEU A 162 -41.90 -14.70 3.50
N SER A 163 -43.00 -13.95 3.34
CA SER A 163 -44.35 -14.46 3.54
C SER A 163 -45.00 -14.74 2.18
N LEU A 164 -45.21 -16.02 1.88
CA LEU A 164 -45.95 -16.40 0.66
C LEU A 164 -47.45 -16.35 0.93
N GLU A 165 -48.18 -15.80 -0.01
CA GLU A 165 -49.64 -15.81 -0.04
C GLU A 165 -50.15 -16.95 -0.92
N LEU A 166 -51.00 -17.80 -0.36
CA LEU A 166 -51.53 -18.99 -1.00
C LEU A 166 -53.04 -18.82 -1.19
N VAL A 167 -53.57 -19.26 -2.34
CA VAL A 167 -55.00 -19.33 -2.64
C VAL A 167 -55.36 -20.73 -3.10
N TRP A 168 -56.46 -21.25 -2.57
CA TRP A 168 -57.01 -22.53 -2.99
C TRP A 168 -57.87 -22.37 -4.23
N GLN A 169 -57.35 -22.85 -5.37
CA GLN A 169 -58.01 -22.79 -6.67
C GLN A 169 -57.78 -24.11 -7.39
N ASP A 170 -58.77 -24.58 -8.17
CA ASP A 170 -58.68 -25.82 -8.95
C ASP A 170 -58.26 -27.09 -8.17
N ARG A 171 -58.68 -27.16 -6.89
CA ARG A 171 -58.36 -28.23 -5.91
C ARG A 171 -56.90 -28.31 -5.50
N GLN A 172 -56.15 -27.21 -5.65
CA GLN A 172 -54.77 -27.11 -5.22
C GLN A 172 -54.47 -25.72 -4.64
N TRP A 173 -53.45 -25.65 -3.79
CA TRP A 173 -52.92 -24.37 -3.32
C TRP A 173 -51.97 -23.78 -4.36
N GLN A 174 -52.13 -22.52 -4.66
CA GLN A 174 -51.28 -21.77 -5.61
C GLN A 174 -50.68 -20.55 -4.93
N VAL A 175 -49.39 -20.26 -5.17
CA VAL A 175 -48.72 -19.07 -4.70
C VAL A 175 -49.17 -17.88 -5.54
N THR A 176 -49.67 -16.81 -4.93
CA THR A 176 -50.15 -15.61 -5.63
C THR A 176 -49.12 -14.51 -5.75
N ASN A 177 -48.15 -14.42 -4.79
CA ASN A 177 -47.04 -13.46 -4.82
C ASN A 177 -45.74 -14.11 -5.28
N ARG A 178 -45.77 -14.88 -6.34
CA ARG A 178 -44.62 -15.62 -6.89
C ARG A 178 -43.44 -14.68 -7.25
N GLU A 179 -43.72 -13.48 -7.74
CA GLU A 179 -42.71 -12.48 -8.10
C GLU A 179 -41.86 -12.04 -6.90
N GLU A 180 -42.42 -12.07 -5.68
CA GLU A 180 -41.66 -11.76 -4.46
C GLU A 180 -40.64 -12.86 -4.15
N LEU A 181 -41.02 -14.13 -4.35
CA LEU A 181 -40.11 -15.27 -4.18
C LEU A 181 -39.00 -15.23 -5.24
N ASP A 182 -39.37 -14.97 -6.52
CA ASP A 182 -38.39 -14.82 -7.61
C ASP A 182 -37.37 -13.70 -7.31
N ARG A 183 -37.86 -12.57 -6.79
CA ARG A 183 -37.01 -11.44 -6.38
C ARG A 183 -36.11 -11.82 -5.19
N ALA A 184 -36.67 -12.40 -4.14
CA ALA A 184 -35.91 -12.83 -2.96
C ALA A 184 -34.79 -13.82 -3.31
N LEU A 185 -34.99 -14.66 -4.32
CA LEU A 185 -33.98 -15.58 -4.84
C LEU A 185 -32.86 -14.88 -5.67
N GLN A 186 -33.01 -13.60 -5.96
CA GLN A 186 -32.01 -12.77 -6.65
C GLN A 186 -31.41 -11.68 -5.73
N ASP A 187 -31.99 -11.42 -4.56
CA ASP A 187 -31.64 -10.32 -3.65
C ASP A 187 -30.20 -10.41 -3.07
N GLY A 188 -29.55 -11.57 -3.17
CA GLY A 188 -28.12 -11.72 -2.80
C GLY A 188 -27.15 -10.99 -3.74
N GLY A 189 -27.64 -10.40 -4.82
CA GLY A 189 -26.84 -9.61 -5.77
C GLY A 189 -25.88 -10.44 -6.64
N ALA A 190 -25.96 -11.79 -6.58
CA ALA A 190 -25.13 -12.69 -7.37
C ALA A 190 -25.72 -12.98 -8.79
N LEU A 191 -26.91 -12.48 -9.05
CA LEU A 191 -27.60 -12.62 -10.35
C LEU A 191 -28.13 -11.26 -10.84
N PRO A 192 -28.10 -10.94 -12.14
CA PRO A 192 -27.50 -11.75 -13.23
C PRO A 192 -25.99 -11.97 -13.05
N ALA A 193 -25.51 -13.18 -13.33
CA ALA A 193 -24.18 -13.60 -12.90
C ALA A 193 -23.03 -12.90 -13.61
N ASP A 194 -23.15 -12.60 -14.91
CA ASP A 194 -22.11 -11.86 -15.64
C ASP A 194 -21.96 -10.41 -15.13
N GLU A 195 -23.07 -9.72 -14.87
CA GLU A 195 -23.06 -8.37 -14.33
C GLU A 195 -22.53 -8.33 -12.90
N ALA A 196 -22.92 -9.31 -12.08
CA ALA A 196 -22.45 -9.45 -10.72
C ALA A 196 -20.95 -9.76 -10.66
N ALA A 197 -20.45 -10.64 -11.53
CA ALA A 197 -19.03 -10.97 -11.61
C ALA A 197 -18.19 -9.77 -12.06
N GLU A 198 -18.67 -9.01 -13.04
CA GLU A 198 -17.97 -7.79 -13.49
C GLU A 198 -17.97 -6.71 -12.40
N ARG A 199 -19.07 -6.50 -11.70
CA ARG A 199 -19.13 -5.57 -10.55
C ARG A 199 -18.14 -5.96 -9.47
N LEU A 200 -18.13 -7.24 -9.05
CA LEU A 200 -17.18 -7.74 -8.04
C LEU A 200 -15.72 -7.54 -8.49
N TYR A 201 -15.43 -7.77 -9.77
CA TYR A 201 -14.11 -7.50 -10.32
C TYR A 201 -13.73 -6.01 -10.23
N GLN A 202 -14.61 -5.12 -10.65
CA GLN A 202 -14.33 -3.67 -10.63
C GLN A 202 -14.16 -3.14 -9.20
N GLU A 203 -15.00 -3.60 -8.25
CA GLU A 203 -14.89 -3.23 -6.84
C GLU A 203 -13.58 -3.74 -6.23
N ALA A 204 -13.20 -4.99 -6.49
CA ALA A 204 -11.95 -5.57 -5.98
C ALA A 204 -10.71 -4.93 -6.61
N ALA A 205 -10.74 -4.64 -7.92
CA ALA A 205 -9.67 -3.95 -8.61
C ALA A 205 -9.46 -2.51 -8.10
N ALA A 206 -10.57 -1.80 -7.83
CA ALA A 206 -10.51 -0.44 -7.29
C ALA A 206 -10.04 -0.39 -5.82
N ALA A 207 -10.28 -1.45 -5.06
CA ALA A 207 -9.84 -1.55 -3.67
C ALA A 207 -8.38 -1.99 -3.53
N LEU A 208 -7.76 -2.52 -4.59
CA LEU A 208 -6.40 -3.02 -4.55
C LEU A 208 -5.40 -1.86 -4.58
N PRO A 209 -4.56 -1.68 -3.53
CA PRO A 209 -3.53 -0.65 -3.53
C PRO A 209 -2.43 -0.98 -4.53
N TYR A 210 -1.65 0.02 -4.91
CA TYR A 210 -0.38 -0.22 -5.60
C TYR A 210 0.59 -0.93 -4.64
N LEU A 211 1.12 -2.08 -5.06
CA LEU A 211 2.08 -2.87 -4.28
C LEU A 211 3.49 -2.64 -4.87
N PRO A 212 4.41 -1.99 -4.16
CA PRO A 212 5.75 -1.77 -4.67
C PRO A 212 6.51 -3.09 -4.84
N LEU A 213 7.32 -3.16 -5.89
CA LEU A 213 8.25 -4.27 -6.06
C LEU A 213 9.41 -4.10 -5.08
N HIS A 214 9.78 -5.18 -4.39
CA HIS A 214 10.91 -5.16 -3.47
C HIS A 214 12.20 -5.53 -4.21
N TYR A 215 12.89 -4.52 -4.72
CA TYR A 215 14.21 -4.67 -5.29
C TYR A 215 15.26 -4.20 -4.28
N THR A 216 16.35 -4.95 -4.17
CA THR A 216 17.49 -4.60 -3.33
C THR A 216 18.76 -4.53 -4.16
N ILE A 217 19.67 -3.66 -3.77
CA ILE A 217 21.03 -3.64 -4.32
C ILE A 217 21.92 -4.45 -3.38
N ALA A 218 22.59 -5.48 -3.91
CA ALA A 218 23.48 -6.29 -3.09
C ALA A 218 24.52 -5.42 -2.37
N GLU A 219 24.77 -5.67 -1.09
CA GLU A 219 25.75 -4.88 -0.30
C GLU A 219 27.13 -4.84 -0.96
N THR A 220 27.55 -5.96 -1.55
CA THR A 220 28.84 -6.09 -2.24
C THR A 220 28.87 -5.50 -3.65
N ALA A 221 27.74 -5.00 -4.18
CA ALA A 221 27.74 -4.40 -5.51
C ALA A 221 28.52 -3.07 -5.47
N LEU A 222 29.38 -2.86 -6.45
CA LEU A 222 30.16 -1.63 -6.58
C LEU A 222 29.35 -0.49 -7.17
N ALA A 223 28.26 -0.79 -7.88
CA ALA A 223 27.35 0.18 -8.50
C ALA A 223 25.91 -0.32 -8.38
N GLY A 224 24.95 0.60 -8.42
CA GLY A 224 23.54 0.29 -8.63
C GLY A 224 23.23 -0.11 -10.07
N PRO A 225 22.01 -0.58 -10.36
CA PRO A 225 21.50 -0.69 -11.73
C PRO A 225 21.60 0.64 -12.48
N VAL A 226 21.63 0.56 -13.82
CA VAL A 226 21.62 1.78 -14.65
C VAL A 226 20.22 2.37 -14.65
N ALA A 227 20.08 3.62 -14.23
CA ALA A 227 18.83 4.34 -14.25
C ALA A 227 18.34 4.57 -15.70
N ASP A 228 17.06 4.33 -15.97
CA ASP A 228 16.47 4.62 -17.27
C ASP A 228 16.39 6.14 -17.49
N PRO A 229 16.96 6.68 -18.57
CA PRO A 229 16.91 8.11 -18.88
C PRO A 229 15.49 8.68 -19.00
N SER A 230 14.49 7.89 -19.35
CA SER A 230 13.10 8.33 -19.48
C SER A 230 12.43 8.68 -18.14
N HIS A 231 12.99 8.24 -17.02
CA HIS A 231 12.49 8.55 -15.68
C HIS A 231 12.97 9.88 -15.13
N TYR A 232 13.96 10.52 -15.78
CA TYR A 232 14.41 11.87 -15.42
C TYR A 232 13.54 12.93 -16.08
N GLY A 233 13.37 14.03 -15.36
CA GLY A 233 12.76 15.22 -15.94
C GLY A 233 13.16 16.50 -15.20
N GLU A 234 12.88 17.63 -15.85
CA GLU A 234 13.00 18.95 -15.25
C GLU A 234 11.82 19.83 -15.66
N THR A 235 11.42 20.74 -14.78
CA THR A 235 10.29 21.64 -15.04
C THR A 235 10.39 22.91 -14.21
N ASP A 236 9.87 24.00 -14.76
CA ASP A 236 9.64 25.24 -14.00
C ASP A 236 8.20 25.33 -13.44
N ASP A 237 7.32 24.40 -13.85
CA ASP A 237 5.92 24.37 -13.43
C ASP A 237 5.73 23.42 -12.24
N PRO A 238 5.40 23.93 -11.04
CA PRO A 238 5.09 23.09 -9.89
C PRO A 238 3.95 22.10 -10.11
N ALA A 239 2.98 22.39 -10.99
CA ALA A 239 1.86 21.52 -11.25
C ALA A 239 2.30 20.17 -11.88
N VAL A 240 3.40 20.17 -12.63
CA VAL A 240 4.01 18.93 -13.16
C VAL A 240 4.49 18.03 -12.02
N ILE A 241 5.11 18.60 -11.00
CA ILE A 241 5.56 17.86 -9.81
C ILE A 241 4.36 17.38 -8.99
N GLU A 242 3.32 18.22 -8.80
CA GLU A 242 2.10 17.80 -8.12
C GLU A 242 1.45 16.61 -8.83
N ALA A 243 1.39 16.61 -10.16
CA ALA A 243 0.88 15.49 -10.94
C ALA A 243 1.79 14.24 -10.83
N LEU A 244 3.12 14.41 -10.85
CA LEU A 244 4.10 13.34 -10.64
C LEU A 244 3.88 12.65 -9.29
N LEU A 245 3.69 13.44 -8.23
CA LEU A 245 3.49 12.95 -6.87
C LEU A 245 2.15 12.21 -6.68
N GLN A 246 1.18 12.36 -7.57
CA GLN A 246 -0.07 11.58 -7.55
C GLN A 246 0.05 10.23 -8.27
N ARG A 247 1.15 9.94 -8.92
CA ARG A 247 1.36 8.64 -9.58
C ARG A 247 1.43 7.52 -8.54
N PRO A 248 0.88 6.33 -8.82
CA PRO A 248 0.83 5.22 -7.86
C PRO A 248 2.19 4.85 -7.28
N GLU A 249 3.23 4.79 -8.11
CA GLU A 249 4.60 4.48 -7.69
C GLU A 249 5.18 5.54 -6.76
N ALA A 250 4.91 6.83 -7.00
CA ALA A 250 5.31 7.91 -6.11
C ALA A 250 4.58 7.83 -4.77
N GLN A 251 3.27 7.58 -4.78
CA GLN A 251 2.47 7.44 -3.57
C GLN A 251 2.91 6.24 -2.72
N ALA A 252 3.30 5.12 -3.37
CA ALA A 252 3.82 3.95 -2.68
C ALA A 252 5.15 4.24 -1.96
N LEU A 253 6.05 5.00 -2.59
CA LEU A 253 7.33 5.41 -2.00
C LEU A 253 7.15 6.42 -0.87
N ILE A 254 6.22 7.36 -1.03
CA ILE A 254 5.92 8.39 -0.01
C ILE A 254 5.25 7.77 1.22
N ASP A 255 4.40 6.75 1.03
CA ASP A 255 3.71 6.00 2.10
C ASP A 255 3.08 6.89 3.18
N GLY A 256 2.39 7.94 2.75
CA GLY A 256 1.73 8.90 3.64
C GLY A 256 2.64 9.83 4.43
N GLN A 257 3.94 9.83 4.19
CA GLN A 257 4.88 10.75 4.82
C GLN A 257 4.71 12.17 4.28
N THR A 258 5.10 13.15 5.09
CA THR A 258 5.03 14.57 4.71
C THR A 258 6.24 14.95 3.89
N LEU A 259 6.03 15.57 2.72
CA LEU A 259 7.09 16.11 1.88
C LEU A 259 7.63 17.42 2.43
N CYS A 260 8.92 17.65 2.25
CA CYS A 260 9.56 18.96 2.41
C CYS A 260 9.26 19.89 1.25
N TRP A 261 9.25 19.34 0.04
CA TRP A 261 8.91 20.10 -1.15
C TRP A 261 7.43 20.50 -1.15
N ASN A 262 7.15 21.71 -1.59
CA ASN A 262 5.80 22.19 -1.87
C ASN A 262 5.81 23.26 -2.97
N ALA A 263 4.67 23.49 -3.60
CA ALA A 263 4.54 24.41 -4.75
C ALA A 263 4.81 25.89 -4.40
N GLN A 264 4.78 26.27 -3.12
CA GLN A 264 5.01 27.64 -2.65
C GLN A 264 6.47 27.94 -2.28
N ILE A 265 7.38 26.99 -2.43
CA ILE A 265 8.81 27.21 -2.20
C ILE A 265 9.30 28.34 -3.10
N ALA A 266 9.91 29.36 -2.48
CA ALA A 266 10.55 30.47 -3.21
C ALA A 266 11.85 29.97 -3.84
N ARG A 267 11.76 29.45 -5.04
CA ARG A 267 12.90 28.90 -5.79
C ARG A 267 13.94 29.98 -6.10
N PHE A 268 15.19 29.56 -6.18
CA PHE A 268 16.24 30.40 -6.69
C PHE A 268 15.93 30.77 -8.17
N PRO A 269 16.07 32.04 -8.57
CA PRO A 269 15.67 32.49 -9.91
C PRO A 269 16.32 31.68 -11.04
N ASN A 270 15.53 31.35 -12.06
CA ASN A 270 15.96 30.65 -13.26
C ASN A 270 16.56 29.25 -13.01
N THR A 271 16.11 28.58 -11.95
CA THR A 271 16.49 27.19 -11.68
C THR A 271 15.25 26.28 -11.77
N PRO A 272 15.33 25.21 -12.58
CA PRO A 272 14.23 24.25 -12.68
C PRO A 272 14.16 23.34 -11.44
N ILE A 273 12.99 22.74 -11.22
CA ILE A 273 12.85 21.57 -10.36
C ILE A 273 13.25 20.37 -11.22
N ARG A 274 14.13 19.52 -10.71
CA ARG A 274 14.51 18.26 -11.35
C ARG A 274 13.92 17.10 -10.59
N TYR A 275 13.61 16.03 -11.28
CA TYR A 275 13.05 14.84 -10.66
C TYR A 275 13.52 13.56 -11.36
N TYR A 276 13.47 12.50 -10.60
CA TYR A 276 13.58 11.12 -11.06
C TYR A 276 12.47 10.32 -10.37
N LEU A 277 11.78 9.47 -11.11
CA LEU A 277 10.77 8.57 -10.53
C LEU A 277 10.75 7.25 -11.27
N ASP A 278 11.03 6.19 -10.52
CA ASP A 278 10.71 4.80 -10.88
C ASP A 278 10.01 4.10 -9.70
N GLU A 279 9.77 2.81 -9.78
CA GLU A 279 9.08 2.02 -8.74
C GLU A 279 9.87 1.90 -7.45
N THR A 280 11.16 2.23 -7.45
CA THR A 280 12.05 2.06 -6.30
C THR A 280 12.61 3.35 -5.74
N LEU A 281 12.57 4.43 -6.52
CA LEU A 281 13.25 5.67 -6.18
C LEU A 281 12.49 6.90 -6.68
N LEU A 282 12.20 7.82 -5.76
CA LEU A 282 11.75 9.17 -6.07
C LEU A 282 12.81 10.17 -5.60
N VAL A 283 13.28 11.04 -6.49
CA VAL A 283 14.16 12.15 -6.17
C VAL A 283 13.57 13.44 -6.70
N LEU A 284 13.44 14.44 -5.83
CA LEU A 284 13.10 15.82 -6.19
C LEU A 284 14.30 16.71 -5.85
N VAL A 285 14.78 17.52 -6.80
CA VAL A 285 15.89 18.46 -6.59
C VAL A 285 15.44 19.86 -6.93
N TRP A 286 15.65 20.79 -6.01
CA TRP A 286 15.34 22.21 -6.22
C TRP A 286 16.39 23.11 -5.58
N GLN A 287 16.40 24.37 -6.00
CA GLN A 287 17.25 25.38 -5.43
C GLN A 287 16.42 26.53 -4.88
N GLU A 288 16.80 27.04 -3.71
CA GLU A 288 16.19 28.19 -3.06
C GLU A 288 17.25 29.09 -2.40
N VAL A 289 16.85 30.27 -2.00
CA VAL A 289 17.76 31.14 -1.21
C VAL A 289 17.73 30.64 0.23
N GLU A 290 18.88 30.19 0.71
CA GLU A 290 19.06 29.75 2.10
C GLU A 290 20.30 30.46 2.69
N ALA A 291 20.16 31.05 3.87
CA ALA A 291 21.23 31.78 4.56
C ALA A 291 21.96 32.84 3.69
N HIS A 292 21.23 33.49 2.78
CA HIS A 292 21.77 34.44 1.76
C HIS A 292 22.69 33.79 0.71
N ALA A 293 22.64 32.49 0.56
CA ALA A 293 23.38 31.71 -0.41
C ALA A 293 22.41 30.89 -1.29
N VAL A 294 22.93 30.04 -2.16
CA VAL A 294 22.15 29.07 -2.91
C VAL A 294 22.06 27.77 -2.12
N GLY A 295 20.90 27.47 -1.60
CA GLY A 295 20.58 26.16 -1.02
C GLY A 295 20.10 25.21 -2.12
N THR A 296 20.82 24.13 -2.35
CA THR A 296 20.40 23.02 -3.21
C THR A 296 19.92 21.88 -2.32
N PHE A 297 18.67 21.54 -2.43
CA PHE A 297 18.01 20.50 -1.65
C PHE A 297 17.60 19.35 -2.56
N SER A 298 17.77 18.13 -2.05
CA SER A 298 17.21 16.95 -2.71
C SER A 298 16.41 16.13 -1.70
N GLU A 299 15.14 15.94 -1.97
CA GLU A 299 14.26 15.07 -1.20
C GLU A 299 14.21 13.71 -1.88
N VAL A 300 14.45 12.64 -1.12
CA VAL A 300 14.66 11.30 -1.66
C VAL A 300 13.80 10.31 -0.89
N PHE A 301 13.00 9.54 -1.61
CA PHE A 301 12.32 8.36 -1.09
C PHE A 301 12.88 7.12 -1.80
N VAL A 302 13.23 6.12 -1.02
CA VAL A 302 13.70 4.83 -1.53
C VAL A 302 12.76 3.71 -1.10
N ALA A 303 12.62 2.68 -1.92
CA ALA A 303 11.85 1.49 -1.55
C ALA A 303 12.58 0.61 -0.53
N ASP A 304 13.92 0.64 -0.57
CA ASP A 304 14.78 -0.20 0.27
C ASP A 304 16.04 0.55 0.71
N GLY A 305 16.49 0.33 1.95
CA GLY A 305 17.66 0.99 2.53
C GLY A 305 18.96 0.74 1.77
N SER A 306 19.06 -0.36 1.02
CA SER A 306 20.22 -0.67 0.17
C SER A 306 20.48 0.34 -0.95
N GLN A 307 19.55 1.25 -1.21
CA GLN A 307 19.66 2.30 -2.22
C GLN A 307 20.42 3.54 -1.75
N LEU A 308 20.57 3.73 -0.42
CA LEU A 308 21.50 4.71 0.17
C LEU A 308 22.88 4.06 0.31
N ARG A 309 23.84 4.54 -0.46
CA ARG A 309 25.13 3.88 -0.62
C ARG A 309 26.30 4.85 -0.42
N ARG A 310 27.44 4.27 -0.11
CA ARG A 310 28.73 4.96 -0.07
C ARG A 310 29.71 4.23 -0.99
N LYS A 311 30.50 4.99 -1.76
CA LYS A 311 31.66 4.47 -2.46
C LYS A 311 32.89 5.28 -2.08
N ILE A 312 33.99 4.59 -1.81
CA ILE A 312 35.31 5.17 -1.59
C ILE A 312 36.11 5.19 -2.89
N ALA A 313 37.01 6.15 -3.05
CA ALA A 313 37.95 6.18 -4.15
C ALA A 313 39.00 5.07 -3.95
N GLY A 314 39.31 4.37 -5.03
CA GLY A 314 40.21 3.20 -4.98
C GLY A 314 39.53 1.93 -4.48
N ASP A 315 40.33 0.89 -4.24
CA ASP A 315 39.87 -0.45 -3.91
C ASP A 315 39.76 -0.70 -2.42
N THR A 316 40.47 0.07 -1.60
CA THR A 316 40.53 -0.09 -0.15
C THR A 316 40.44 1.24 0.58
N PRO A 317 39.93 1.28 1.84
CA PRO A 317 39.98 2.47 2.68
C PRO A 317 41.41 3.00 2.80
N PHE A 318 41.56 4.35 2.69
CA PHE A 318 42.84 5.06 2.75
C PHE A 318 43.79 4.81 1.54
N ASP A 319 43.29 4.25 0.46
CA ASP A 319 43.98 4.30 -0.82
C ASP A 319 43.97 5.77 -1.33
N PHE A 320 45.12 6.29 -1.70
CA PHE A 320 45.29 7.72 -2.02
C PHE A 320 44.79 8.12 -3.41
N ASN A 321 43.72 7.45 -3.87
CA ASN A 321 43.00 7.85 -5.06
C ASN A 321 41.92 8.87 -4.73
N PHE A 322 41.66 9.77 -5.66
CA PHE A 322 40.62 10.79 -5.55
C PHE A 322 39.89 10.89 -6.87
N GLU A 323 38.60 11.04 -6.81
CA GLU A 323 37.70 11.19 -7.96
C GLU A 323 36.76 12.36 -7.70
N THR A 324 36.24 13.00 -8.76
CA THR A 324 35.18 14.00 -8.58
C THR A 324 33.85 13.34 -8.27
N THR A 325 32.93 14.07 -7.64
CA THR A 325 31.57 13.58 -7.41
C THR A 325 30.90 13.13 -8.73
N SER A 326 31.14 13.84 -9.81
CA SER A 326 30.64 13.48 -11.14
C SER A 326 31.22 12.16 -11.67
N GLN A 327 32.50 11.87 -11.41
CA GLN A 327 33.13 10.60 -11.78
C GLN A 327 32.52 9.44 -10.95
N PHE A 328 32.43 9.62 -9.63
CA PHE A 328 31.75 8.65 -8.77
C PHE A 328 30.32 8.38 -9.20
N ALA A 329 29.55 9.43 -9.52
CA ALA A 329 28.17 9.27 -9.95
C ALA A 329 28.05 8.42 -11.23
N GLN A 330 28.98 8.61 -12.18
CA GLN A 330 29.04 7.80 -13.40
C GLN A 330 29.41 6.35 -13.09
N ASP A 331 30.43 6.11 -12.27
CA ASP A 331 30.93 4.77 -11.96
C ASP A 331 29.97 3.95 -11.11
N THR A 332 29.09 4.62 -10.36
CA THR A 332 28.11 3.98 -9.46
C THR A 332 26.70 3.91 -10.04
N ASN A 333 26.47 4.46 -11.24
CA ASN A 333 25.13 4.65 -11.80
C ASN A 333 24.20 5.44 -10.87
N ALA A 334 24.75 6.41 -10.14
CA ALA A 334 23.98 7.18 -9.18
C ALA A 334 22.91 8.04 -9.87
N VAL A 335 21.70 8.02 -9.35
CA VAL A 335 20.66 8.99 -9.70
C VAL A 335 20.96 10.33 -9.05
N LEU A 336 21.36 10.29 -7.77
CA LEU A 336 21.79 11.45 -6.98
C LEU A 336 23.08 11.10 -6.25
N ALA A 337 24.09 11.96 -6.30
CA ALA A 337 25.33 11.82 -5.55
C ALA A 337 25.73 13.12 -4.87
N LEU A 338 26.36 13.00 -3.70
CA LEU A 338 26.90 14.11 -2.91
C LEU A 338 28.35 13.84 -2.57
N GLY A 339 29.15 14.90 -2.49
CA GLY A 339 30.47 14.83 -1.86
C GLY A 339 30.34 14.20 -0.46
N GLY A 340 31.20 13.24 -0.17
CA GLY A 340 31.12 12.42 1.03
C GLY A 340 31.70 13.08 2.28
N ASP A 341 32.47 12.31 3.01
CA ASP A 341 33.06 12.73 4.27
C ASP A 341 34.56 13.13 4.13
N PHE A 342 35.23 13.24 5.26
CA PHE A 342 36.61 13.70 5.39
C PHE A 342 37.57 12.57 5.75
N TYR A 343 37.17 11.31 5.57
CA TYR A 343 37.87 10.16 6.15
C TYR A 343 39.34 10.04 5.74
N HIS A 344 39.68 10.57 4.59
CA HIS A 344 41.01 10.47 4.00
C HIS A 344 41.92 11.69 4.26
N HIS A 345 41.37 12.74 4.82
CA HIS A 345 42.20 13.94 5.04
C HIS A 345 43.29 13.68 6.10
N GLY A 346 44.49 14.25 5.96
CA GLY A 346 45.69 13.97 6.76
C GLY A 346 45.56 14.11 8.28
N ARG A 347 44.37 14.33 8.82
CA ARG A 347 44.01 14.23 10.23
C ARG A 347 43.23 12.96 10.45
N ALA A 348 43.69 12.13 11.37
CA ALA A 348 42.89 11.04 11.85
C ALA A 348 41.61 11.59 12.49
N CYS A 349 40.43 11.16 12.06
CA CYS A 349 39.15 11.60 12.62
C CYS A 349 38.12 10.48 12.63
N GLY A 350 37.38 10.46 13.73
CA GLY A 350 36.23 9.60 13.96
C GLY A 350 36.50 8.09 13.96
N ILE A 351 35.42 7.35 13.97
CA ILE A 351 35.42 5.89 13.83
C ILE A 351 34.96 5.59 12.41
N SER A 352 35.93 5.28 11.55
CA SER A 352 35.65 4.96 10.15
C SER A 352 35.28 3.51 10.00
N VAL A 353 34.07 3.24 9.55
CA VAL A 353 33.52 1.90 9.25
C VAL A 353 33.25 1.79 7.77
N TYR A 354 33.71 0.73 7.14
CA TYR A 354 33.41 0.40 5.76
C TYR A 354 33.15 -1.09 5.61
N GLN A 355 32.03 -1.47 5.05
CA GLN A 355 31.59 -2.86 4.93
C GLN A 355 31.67 -3.62 6.26
N ARG A 356 31.08 -3.03 7.32
CA ARG A 356 31.02 -3.57 8.72
C ARG A 356 32.36 -3.61 9.48
N GLU A 357 33.48 -3.24 8.84
CA GLU A 357 34.78 -3.30 9.48
C GLU A 357 35.26 -1.91 9.92
N ILE A 358 35.81 -1.83 11.14
CA ILE A 358 36.47 -0.61 11.62
C ILE A 358 37.81 -0.47 10.91
N CYS A 359 37.93 0.58 10.10
CA CYS A 359 39.16 0.91 9.38
C CYS A 359 40.01 1.95 10.13
N ARG A 360 39.40 2.72 11.04
CA ARG A 360 40.06 3.71 11.90
C ARG A 360 39.27 3.88 13.19
N PHE A 361 39.98 4.02 14.30
CA PHE A 361 39.37 4.26 15.60
C PHE A 361 40.01 5.50 16.27
N GLU A 362 39.31 6.65 16.15
CA GLU A 362 39.73 7.94 16.72
C GLU A 362 38.51 8.64 17.38
N PRO A 363 37.96 8.07 18.44
CA PRO A 363 36.67 8.45 18.98
C PRO A 363 36.59 9.87 19.57
N GLU A 364 37.73 10.44 19.93
CA GLU A 364 37.83 11.76 20.58
C GLU A 364 37.82 12.93 19.58
N THR A 365 37.81 12.67 18.29
CA THR A 365 38.09 13.71 17.29
C THR A 365 36.82 14.33 16.71
N CYS A 366 35.78 13.55 16.40
CA CYS A 366 34.54 14.04 15.85
C CYS A 366 33.36 13.11 16.19
N ASP A 367 32.13 13.63 16.04
CA ASP A 367 30.93 12.82 16.01
C ASP A 367 30.94 11.94 14.75
N VAL A 368 30.26 10.82 14.81
CA VAL A 368 30.19 9.84 13.71
C VAL A 368 28.74 9.54 13.37
N CYS A 369 28.41 9.57 12.09
CA CYS A 369 27.16 9.04 11.58
C CYS A 369 27.36 7.63 11.03
N TYR A 370 26.62 6.66 11.54
CA TYR A 370 26.61 5.29 11.05
C TYR A 370 25.36 5.05 10.23
N ILE A 371 25.49 4.29 9.16
CA ILE A 371 24.40 3.91 8.28
C ILE A 371 24.25 2.41 8.30
N THR A 372 23.02 1.94 8.55
CA THR A 372 22.63 0.54 8.57
C THR A 372 22.21 0.06 7.18
N PRO A 373 22.12 -1.26 6.92
CA PRO A 373 21.56 -1.78 5.66
C PRO A 373 20.11 -1.33 5.38
N ASP A 374 19.32 -1.07 6.44
CA ASP A 374 17.96 -0.51 6.32
C ASP A 374 17.96 1.01 6.06
N GLY A 375 19.14 1.63 5.92
CA GLY A 375 19.28 3.05 5.60
C GLY A 375 19.08 3.99 6.80
N ASP A 376 18.98 3.48 8.03
CA ASP A 376 18.88 4.30 9.22
C ASP A 376 20.20 5.02 9.53
N LEU A 377 20.09 6.24 10.07
CA LEU A 377 21.20 7.04 10.56
C LEU A 377 21.31 6.89 12.09
N LEU A 378 22.46 6.45 12.57
CA LEU A 378 22.78 6.38 14.00
C LEU A 378 23.97 7.28 14.30
N PHE A 379 24.02 7.86 15.48
CA PHE A 379 25.12 8.73 15.86
C PHE A 379 25.89 8.19 17.05
N SER A 380 27.23 8.41 17.05
CA SER A 380 28.01 8.47 18.27
C SER A 380 28.64 9.84 18.39
N TYR A 381 28.65 10.36 19.60
CA TYR A 381 29.22 11.65 19.89
C TYR A 381 30.70 11.50 20.24
N ARG A 382 31.47 12.54 19.99
CA ARG A 382 32.87 12.61 20.31
C ARG A 382 33.15 12.15 21.76
N GLY A 383 34.07 11.19 21.93
CA GLY A 383 34.42 10.63 23.23
C GLY A 383 33.39 9.65 23.83
N GLN A 384 32.37 9.26 23.08
CA GLN A 384 31.37 8.29 23.58
C GLN A 384 31.97 6.90 23.82
N PHE A 385 32.81 6.43 22.92
CA PHE A 385 33.46 5.12 23.08
C PHE A 385 34.86 5.29 23.69
N THR A 386 35.18 4.49 24.71
CA THR A 386 36.47 4.52 25.42
C THR A 386 37.41 3.43 24.91
N SER A 387 36.89 2.46 24.17
CA SER A 387 37.66 1.37 23.56
C SER A 387 37.11 0.98 22.20
N GLU A 388 37.98 0.38 21.39
CA GLU A 388 37.59 -0.17 20.10
C GLU A 388 36.59 -1.34 20.23
N ASP A 389 36.70 -2.12 21.31
CA ASP A 389 35.78 -3.24 21.60
C ASP A 389 34.35 -2.75 21.85
N GLU A 390 34.17 -1.62 22.56
CA GLU A 390 32.84 -0.99 22.71
C GLU A 390 32.28 -0.53 21.39
N ALA A 391 33.10 0.06 20.52
CA ALA A 391 32.66 0.47 19.18
C ALA A 391 32.31 -0.73 18.30
N ARG A 392 33.10 -1.82 18.35
CA ARG A 392 32.80 -3.08 17.63
C ARG A 392 31.50 -3.70 18.08
N GLN A 393 31.25 -3.69 19.40
CA GLN A 393 29.98 -4.19 19.92
C GLN A 393 28.80 -3.33 19.43
N PHE A 394 28.91 -2.00 19.47
CA PHE A 394 27.88 -1.11 18.95
C PHE A 394 27.62 -1.34 17.44
N ILE A 395 28.66 -1.50 16.64
CA ILE A 395 28.56 -1.78 15.19
C ILE A 395 27.84 -3.10 14.95
N ALA A 396 28.18 -4.14 15.70
CA ALA A 396 27.56 -5.45 15.57
C ALA A 396 26.09 -5.45 16.04
N ASP A 397 25.80 -4.80 17.18
CA ASP A 397 24.44 -4.75 17.74
C ASP A 397 23.46 -3.98 16.87
N ASN A 398 23.97 -3.00 16.10
CA ASN A 398 23.16 -2.14 15.24
C ASN A 398 23.31 -2.46 13.74
N ASP A 399 24.00 -3.54 13.41
CA ASP A 399 24.24 -3.95 12.02
C ASP A 399 24.78 -2.81 11.13
N VAL A 400 25.77 -2.05 11.62
CA VAL A 400 26.31 -0.89 10.90
C VAL A 400 27.04 -1.32 9.64
N LEU A 401 26.65 -0.79 8.49
CA LEU A 401 27.26 -1.09 7.19
C LEU A 401 28.47 -0.18 6.91
N PHE A 402 28.31 1.12 7.11
CA PHE A 402 29.38 2.09 6.96
C PHE A 402 29.15 3.34 7.83
N SER A 403 30.19 4.14 8.01
CA SER A 403 30.11 5.39 8.75
C SER A 403 30.52 6.59 7.89
N LEU A 404 30.17 7.79 8.36
CA LEU A 404 30.59 9.08 7.85
C LEU A 404 31.30 9.83 8.98
N VAL A 405 32.45 10.38 8.68
CA VAL A 405 33.34 11.01 9.68
C VAL A 405 33.71 12.44 9.26
N PHE A 406 32.94 13.39 9.68
CA PHE A 406 33.20 14.84 9.60
C PHE A 406 32.54 15.53 10.78
N GLY A 407 31.22 15.57 10.81
CA GLY A 407 30.45 16.11 11.90
C GLY A 407 30.48 17.64 12.01
N PRO A 408 29.79 18.15 13.00
CA PRO A 408 29.03 17.44 14.03
C PRO A 408 27.71 16.84 13.52
N ALA A 409 27.06 16.03 14.38
CA ALA A 409 25.63 15.81 14.26
C ALA A 409 24.92 17.15 14.45
N LEU A 410 23.94 17.43 13.58
CA LEU A 410 23.16 18.68 13.60
C LEU A 410 21.82 18.48 14.30
N ILE A 411 21.13 17.40 13.97
CA ILE A 411 19.80 17.09 14.50
C ILE A 411 19.80 15.64 14.97
N ASP A 412 19.29 15.39 16.16
CA ASP A 412 19.01 14.05 16.66
C ASP A 412 17.63 14.01 17.30
N ASN A 413 16.80 13.06 16.89
CA ASN A 413 15.39 12.92 17.30
C ASN A 413 14.58 14.23 17.15
N GLY A 414 14.81 14.98 16.05
CA GLY A 414 14.12 16.23 15.73
C GLY A 414 14.61 17.44 16.56
N VAL A 415 15.67 17.29 17.35
CA VAL A 415 16.23 18.33 18.19
C VAL A 415 17.57 18.79 17.63
N ASP A 416 17.79 20.12 17.57
CA ASP A 416 19.11 20.69 17.24
C ASP A 416 20.11 20.32 18.34
N VAL A 417 21.12 19.55 17.97
CA VAL A 417 22.23 19.12 18.83
C VAL A 417 23.57 19.76 18.42
N THR A 418 23.51 20.76 17.53
CA THR A 418 24.70 21.46 17.05
C THR A 418 25.49 22.05 18.21
N PRO A 419 26.76 21.65 18.42
CA PRO A 419 27.54 22.13 19.55
C PRO A 419 27.93 23.60 19.39
N GLU A 420 28.22 24.27 20.49
CA GLU A 420 28.72 25.68 20.45
C GLU A 420 30.14 25.80 19.90
N SER A 421 30.92 24.74 20.02
CA SER A 421 32.26 24.64 19.47
C SER A 421 32.54 23.21 19.00
N TYR A 422 33.32 23.09 17.95
CA TYR A 422 33.66 21.78 17.38
C TYR A 422 35.15 21.69 17.05
N ALA A 423 35.66 20.48 16.83
CA ALA A 423 37.07 20.19 16.66
C ALA A 423 37.77 21.01 15.54
N TRP A 424 37.02 21.34 14.51
CA TRP A 424 37.50 22.08 13.35
C TRP A 424 37.47 23.62 13.53
N GLY A 425 36.89 24.13 14.61
CA GLY A 425 36.76 25.54 14.88
C GLY A 425 35.76 26.32 14.03
N GLU A 426 34.96 25.64 13.25
CA GLU A 426 34.20 26.21 12.12
C GLU A 426 32.70 26.43 12.37
N VAL A 427 32.23 26.22 13.59
CA VAL A 427 30.78 26.31 13.90
C VAL A 427 30.18 27.67 13.55
N ASN A 428 30.92 28.72 13.87
CA ASN A 428 30.51 30.11 13.65
C ASN A 428 31.07 30.75 12.36
N ASP A 429 31.99 30.06 11.70
CA ASP A 429 32.56 30.53 10.44
C ASP A 429 31.62 30.16 9.28
N THR A 430 31.66 30.97 8.23
CA THR A 430 30.82 30.73 7.04
C THR A 430 31.59 29.96 5.98
N TYR A 431 31.02 28.79 5.61
CA TYR A 431 31.53 27.91 4.56
C TYR A 431 30.40 27.42 3.68
N ALA A 432 30.71 26.88 2.52
CA ALA A 432 29.77 25.99 1.84
C ALA A 432 29.52 24.78 2.73
N ARG A 433 28.28 24.42 2.92
CA ARG A 433 27.84 23.36 3.84
C ARG A 433 27.16 22.24 3.07
N SER A 434 27.47 21.03 3.46
CA SER A 434 26.83 19.81 2.96
C SER A 434 26.27 19.01 4.14
N ALA A 435 25.09 18.43 3.97
CA ALA A 435 24.46 17.62 5.01
C ALA A 435 23.58 16.52 4.40
N LEU A 436 23.52 15.41 5.12
CA LEU A 436 22.55 14.33 4.93
C LEU A 436 21.59 14.31 6.12
N GLY A 437 20.28 14.29 5.85
CA GLY A 437 19.22 14.18 6.85
C GLY A 437 18.29 13.02 6.58
N LEU A 438 17.66 12.54 7.66
CA LEU A 438 16.60 11.54 7.69
C LEU A 438 15.32 12.22 8.17
N LEU A 439 14.24 12.14 7.40
CA LEU A 439 12.93 12.69 7.69
C LEU A 439 11.97 11.63 8.23
N GLY A 440 12.13 10.40 7.79
CA GLY A 440 11.34 9.25 8.15
C GLY A 440 11.99 7.98 7.62
N ARG A 441 11.32 6.86 7.76
CA ARG A 441 11.84 5.61 7.21
C ARG A 441 11.96 5.73 5.69
N HIS A 442 13.16 5.46 5.15
CA HIS A 442 13.46 5.51 3.71
C HIS A 442 13.21 6.89 3.07
N HIS A 443 13.16 7.95 3.89
CA HIS A 443 12.89 9.31 3.46
C HIS A 443 14.03 10.22 3.90
N TYR A 444 14.77 10.78 2.94
CA TYR A 444 15.99 11.54 3.18
C TYR A 444 15.90 12.94 2.60
N LEU A 445 16.67 13.84 3.19
CA LEU A 445 16.94 15.17 2.67
C LEU A 445 18.43 15.37 2.55
N THR A 446 18.89 15.77 1.37
CA THR A 446 20.26 16.24 1.20
C THR A 446 20.27 17.75 1.02
N MET A 447 21.32 18.38 1.47
CA MET A 447 21.47 19.83 1.41
C MET A 447 22.90 20.21 1.05
N ASN A 448 23.04 21.11 0.07
CA ASN A 448 24.27 21.87 -0.15
C ASN A 448 23.96 23.38 -0.14
N ILE A 449 24.61 24.15 0.72
CA ILE A 449 24.51 25.60 0.75
C ILE A 449 25.83 26.18 0.20
N ASN A 450 25.76 26.80 -0.98
CA ASN A 450 26.89 27.30 -1.71
C ASN A 450 26.67 28.77 -2.11
N CYS A 451 27.73 29.47 -2.45
CA CYS A 451 27.62 30.78 -3.11
C CYS A 451 27.35 30.62 -4.61
N GLY A 452 26.87 31.67 -5.25
CA GLY A 452 26.79 31.74 -6.70
C GLY A 452 28.21 31.68 -7.33
N GLN A 453 28.29 31.37 -8.63
CA GLN A 453 29.58 31.25 -9.32
C GLN A 453 30.47 32.47 -9.09
N GLY A 454 31.67 32.25 -8.55
CA GLY A 454 32.67 33.28 -8.31
C GLY A 454 32.48 34.12 -7.06
N GLU A 455 31.44 33.94 -6.28
CA GLU A 455 31.20 34.66 -5.03
C GLU A 455 31.49 33.75 -3.82
N PHE A 456 32.51 34.11 -3.06
CA PHE A 456 33.01 33.29 -1.93
C PHE A 456 32.39 33.69 -0.57
N TYR A 457 31.61 34.76 -0.49
CA TYR A 457 31.35 35.46 0.77
C TYR A 457 29.96 35.22 1.37
N TYR A 458 29.06 34.54 0.65
CA TYR A 458 27.70 34.29 1.13
C TYR A 458 27.52 32.80 1.37
N LEU A 459 27.97 32.35 2.53
CA LEU A 459 28.01 30.97 2.94
C LEU A 459 27.35 30.84 4.31
N ALA A 460 27.04 29.61 4.73
CA ALA A 460 26.34 29.35 5.96
C ALA A 460 27.27 28.97 7.11
N THR A 461 26.90 29.36 8.33
CA THR A 461 27.41 28.74 9.56
C THR A 461 26.80 27.34 9.74
N LEU A 462 27.37 26.52 10.63
CA LEU A 462 26.76 25.22 10.98
C LEU A 462 25.38 25.37 11.59
N ARG A 463 25.13 26.43 12.40
CA ARG A 463 23.80 26.70 12.97
C ARG A 463 22.77 27.01 11.89
N GLN A 464 23.12 27.80 10.89
CA GLN A 464 22.26 28.09 9.75
C GLN A 464 21.97 26.81 8.93
N ALA A 465 22.95 25.92 8.81
CA ALA A 465 22.76 24.61 8.19
C ALA A 465 21.80 23.73 9.03
N ALA A 466 21.97 23.69 10.35
CA ALA A 466 21.07 23.01 11.26
C ALA A 466 19.64 23.58 11.17
N ASP A 467 19.49 24.91 11.24
CA ASP A 467 18.19 25.60 11.11
C ASP A 467 17.48 25.23 9.80
N ALA A 468 18.25 25.16 8.70
CA ALA A 468 17.71 24.76 7.39
C ALA A 468 17.15 23.32 7.40
N MET A 469 17.81 22.39 8.09
CA MET A 469 17.37 21.01 8.22
C MET A 469 16.20 20.85 9.22
N VAL A 470 16.23 21.60 10.36
CA VAL A 470 15.10 21.63 11.33
C VAL A 470 13.84 22.17 10.66
N LYS A 471 13.95 23.28 9.93
CA LYS A 471 12.83 23.91 9.19
C LYS A 471 12.13 22.92 8.25
N ARG A 472 12.85 21.93 7.74
CA ARG A 472 12.36 20.91 6.81
C ARG A 472 11.94 19.60 7.50
N GLY A 473 11.96 19.58 8.82
CA GLY A 473 11.41 18.46 9.60
C GLY A 473 12.35 17.27 9.76
N CYS A 474 13.66 17.42 9.55
CA CYS A 474 14.58 16.32 9.75
C CYS A 474 14.53 15.78 11.17
N LEU A 475 14.40 14.46 11.31
CA LEU A 475 14.53 13.73 12.56
C LEU A 475 15.99 13.54 12.94
N LYS A 476 16.85 13.36 11.94
CA LYS A 476 18.30 13.27 12.09
C LYS A 476 18.97 14.07 10.97
N ALA A 477 20.10 14.70 11.27
CA ALA A 477 20.92 15.34 10.26
C ALA A 477 22.39 15.34 10.67
N TYR A 478 23.27 15.12 9.70
CA TYR A 478 24.70 15.04 9.89
C TYR A 478 25.44 15.87 8.84
N THR A 479 26.45 16.61 9.27
CA THR A 479 27.29 17.43 8.40
C THR A 479 28.31 16.58 7.65
N LEU A 480 28.39 16.77 6.35
CA LEU A 480 29.41 16.21 5.47
C LEU A 480 30.53 17.22 5.20
N ASP A 481 31.59 16.82 4.49
CA ASP A 481 32.66 17.72 4.09
C ASP A 481 32.11 18.88 3.24
N GLY A 482 32.51 20.06 3.55
CA GLY A 482 32.03 21.31 2.99
C GLY A 482 33.03 22.01 2.08
N GLY A 483 32.85 23.32 1.91
CA GLY A 483 33.74 24.11 1.05
C GLY A 483 33.62 23.68 -0.42
N GLN A 484 34.75 23.42 -1.08
CA GLN A 484 34.79 23.03 -2.50
C GLN A 484 34.23 21.60 -2.74
N THR A 485 34.14 20.77 -1.70
CA THR A 485 33.63 19.40 -1.79
C THR A 485 32.11 19.30 -1.63
N ALA A 486 31.45 20.41 -1.26
CA ALA A 486 30.01 20.50 -1.19
C ALA A 486 29.37 20.46 -2.58
N THR A 487 29.19 19.27 -3.12
CA THR A 487 28.75 19.00 -4.49
C THR A 487 27.48 18.14 -4.50
N THR A 488 26.57 18.46 -5.42
CA THR A 488 25.39 17.67 -5.74
C THR A 488 25.39 17.35 -7.23
N VAL A 489 25.38 16.07 -7.55
CA VAL A 489 25.30 15.56 -8.94
C VAL A 489 23.98 14.81 -9.10
N PHE A 490 23.19 15.20 -10.08
CA PHE A 490 21.91 14.56 -10.41
C PHE A 490 21.87 14.17 -11.88
N GLY A 491 21.57 12.91 -12.18
CA GLY A 491 21.57 12.40 -13.55
C GLY A 491 22.90 12.59 -14.26
N GLY A 492 24.02 12.47 -13.53
CA GLY A 492 25.37 12.70 -14.05
C GLY A 492 25.77 14.17 -14.25
N GLN A 493 24.92 15.13 -13.85
CA GLN A 493 25.19 16.56 -13.99
C GLN A 493 25.41 17.23 -12.62
N LEU A 494 26.45 18.05 -12.51
CA LEU A 494 26.66 18.92 -11.35
C LEU A 494 25.58 20.00 -11.31
N ILE A 495 24.80 20.05 -10.23
CA ILE A 495 23.58 20.88 -10.12
C ILE A 495 23.86 22.16 -9.36
N ASN A 496 24.63 22.10 -8.27
CA ASN A 496 24.90 23.27 -7.43
C ASN A 496 26.13 24.04 -7.91
N PRO A 497 26.20 25.36 -7.64
CA PRO A 497 27.44 26.09 -7.85
C PRO A 497 28.54 25.54 -6.92
N VAL A 498 29.74 25.41 -7.44
CA VAL A 498 30.92 25.00 -6.66
C VAL A 498 31.94 26.11 -6.57
N GLN A 499 32.67 26.12 -5.48
CA GLN A 499 33.75 27.07 -5.26
C GLN A 499 34.78 26.95 -6.38
N PHE A 500 35.24 28.05 -6.89
CA PHE A 500 36.21 28.17 -8.01
C PHE A 500 35.70 27.66 -9.38
N GLY A 501 34.44 27.22 -9.49
CA GLY A 501 33.85 26.82 -10.76
C GLY A 501 34.27 25.44 -11.28
N TRP A 502 34.95 24.61 -10.46
CA TRP A 502 35.33 23.24 -10.79
C TRP A 502 35.21 22.30 -9.57
N GLU A 503 34.94 21.05 -9.82
CA GLU A 503 34.82 20.01 -8.77
C GLU A 503 36.22 19.64 -8.23
N LYS A 504 36.37 19.65 -6.92
CA LYS A 504 37.54 19.09 -6.25
C LYS A 504 37.43 17.58 -6.20
N PRO A 505 38.49 16.83 -6.58
CA PRO A 505 38.53 15.40 -6.31
C PRO A 505 38.46 15.09 -4.82
N ILE A 506 37.67 14.10 -4.45
CA ILE A 506 37.33 13.69 -3.08
C ILE A 506 37.64 12.23 -2.87
N SER A 507 37.65 11.78 -1.61
CA SER A 507 37.98 10.42 -1.24
C SER A 507 36.80 9.45 -1.25
N ASP A 508 35.57 9.97 -1.20
CA ASP A 508 34.35 9.18 -1.19
C ASP A 508 33.12 9.99 -1.59
N VAL A 509 32.06 9.26 -1.88
CA VAL A 509 30.76 9.79 -2.26
C VAL A 509 29.65 9.07 -1.50
N ILE A 510 28.59 9.79 -1.16
CA ILE A 510 27.29 9.24 -0.78
C ILE A 510 26.39 9.34 -2.00
N TYR A 511 25.63 8.28 -2.29
CA TYR A 511 24.76 8.30 -3.45
C TYR A 511 23.49 7.47 -3.25
N PHE A 512 22.49 7.83 -4.03
CA PHE A 512 21.25 7.08 -4.19
C PHE A 512 21.18 6.52 -5.60
N ALA A 513 20.86 5.24 -5.69
CA ALA A 513 20.70 4.55 -6.97
C ALA A 513 19.33 3.88 -7.04
N THR A 514 18.81 3.72 -8.25
CA THR A 514 17.66 2.84 -8.46
C THR A 514 18.03 1.41 -8.07
N ALA A 515 17.05 0.67 -7.55
CA ALA A 515 17.19 -0.78 -7.37
C ALA A 515 16.48 -1.55 -8.50
N LEU A 516 15.85 -0.84 -9.45
CA LEU A 516 15.15 -1.44 -10.57
C LEU A 516 16.14 -2.16 -11.48
N PRO A 517 16.01 -3.49 -11.68
CA PRO A 517 16.94 -4.24 -12.52
C PRO A 517 16.98 -3.69 -13.95
N ASN A 518 18.16 -3.72 -14.56
CA ASN A 518 18.31 -3.41 -15.98
C ASN A 518 17.42 -4.35 -16.80
N GLY A 519 16.60 -3.80 -17.69
CA GLY A 519 15.65 -4.52 -18.53
C GLY A 519 16.30 -5.47 -19.55
#